data_fcaf3372e3aad881315c05843a4a4aa3
#
_entry.id   fcaf3372e3aad881315c05843a4a4aa3
#
_cell.length_a   1.000
_cell.length_b   1.000
_cell.length_c   1.000
_cell.angle_alpha   90.00
_cell.angle_beta   90.00
_cell.angle_gamma   90.00
#
_symmetry.space_group_name_H-M   'P 1'
#
loop_
_entity.id
_entity.type
_entity.pdbx_description
1 polymer ?
#
loop_
_entity_poly.entity_id
_entity_poly.type
_entity_poly.pdbx_seq_one_letter_code
_entity_poly.pdbx_strand_id
1 'polypeptide(L)'
;MVKIADALEDQLREIFSGDTPWVTIVWDDPVNLQSYVTYVFMELFGYSKARATELMLQVHNDGKAIVSTGSREEMEHDVARLHEYGLWATLQRGDQAL
;
A
#
# COMPACT_ATOMS: atom_id res chain seq x y z
N MET A 1 -0.93 -37.09 9.91
CA MET A 1 -2.11 -36.31 10.36
C MET A 1 -1.68 -35.08 11.15
N VAL A 2 -0.95 -35.28 12.22
CA VAL A 2 -0.45 -34.17 13.06
C VAL A 2 0.38 -33.17 12.22
N LYS A 3 1.21 -33.68 11.32
CA LYS A 3 2.06 -32.84 10.48
C LYS A 3 1.27 -31.92 9.54
N ILE A 4 0.13 -32.39 9.04
CA ILE A 4 -0.73 -31.57 8.16
C ILE A 4 -1.38 -30.47 8.99
N ALA A 5 -1.87 -30.79 10.17
CA ALA A 5 -2.47 -29.81 11.07
C ALA A 5 -1.44 -28.75 11.50
N ASP A 6 -0.21 -29.19 11.81
CA ASP A 6 0.85 -28.28 12.20
C ASP A 6 1.24 -27.34 11.07
N ALA A 7 1.34 -27.86 9.84
CA ALA A 7 1.65 -27.05 8.68
C ALA A 7 0.56 -26.01 8.41
N LEU A 8 -0.71 -26.41 8.56
CA LEU A 8 -1.83 -25.48 8.40
C LEU A 8 -1.81 -24.41 9.48
N GLU A 9 -1.54 -24.79 10.73
CA GLU A 9 -1.43 -23.85 11.83
C GLU A 9 -0.33 -22.82 11.59
N ASP A 10 0.83 -23.28 11.10
CA ASP A 10 1.95 -22.40 10.80
C ASP A 10 1.57 -21.41 9.69
N GLN A 11 0.89 -21.87 8.64
CA GLN A 11 0.41 -21.02 7.57
C GLN A 11 -0.59 -19.99 8.08
N LEU A 12 -1.50 -20.40 8.93
CA LEU A 12 -2.48 -19.49 9.52
C LEU A 12 -1.81 -18.45 10.42
N ARG A 13 -0.77 -18.84 11.15
CA ARG A 13 0.01 -17.91 11.95
C ARG A 13 0.69 -16.85 11.11
N GLU A 14 1.27 -17.25 9.98
CA GLU A 14 1.89 -16.31 9.05
C GLU A 14 0.85 -15.32 8.49
N ILE A 15 -0.34 -15.82 8.18
CA ILE A 15 -1.40 -14.99 7.60
C ILE A 15 -1.99 -14.04 8.64
N PHE A 16 -2.22 -14.52 9.88
CA PHE A 16 -2.98 -13.75 10.88
C PHE A 16 -2.13 -13.20 12.04
N SER A 17 -0.82 -13.38 11.98
CA SER A 17 0.09 -12.83 13.00
C SER A 17 0.74 -11.54 12.51
N GLY A 18 1.79 -11.10 13.21
CA GLY A 18 2.55 -9.92 12.85
C GLY A 18 3.28 -9.99 11.51
N ASP A 19 3.37 -11.19 10.91
CA ASP A 19 4.07 -11.37 9.63
C ASP A 19 3.19 -11.08 8.43
N THR A 20 1.89 -10.86 8.61
CA THR A 20 1.00 -10.48 7.52
C THR A 20 1.43 -9.13 6.96
N PRO A 21 1.66 -9.01 5.64
CA PRO A 21 2.04 -7.74 5.05
C PRO A 21 0.96 -6.68 5.27
N TRP A 22 1.42 -5.46 5.46
CA TRP A 22 0.57 -4.28 5.47
C TRP A 22 0.72 -3.55 4.15
N VAL A 23 -0.26 -2.74 3.82
CA VAL A 23 -0.27 -1.98 2.58
C VAL A 23 -0.58 -0.52 2.87
N THR A 24 -0.03 0.35 2.02
CA THR A 24 -0.40 1.76 1.99
C THR A 24 -1.34 1.98 0.82
N ILE A 25 -2.47 2.62 1.09
CA ILE A 25 -3.48 2.95 0.10
C ILE A 25 -3.50 4.47 -0.07
N VAL A 26 -3.40 4.93 -1.32
CA VAL A 26 -3.64 6.33 -1.66
C VAL A 26 -5.05 6.44 -2.22
N TRP A 27 -5.77 7.43 -1.73
CA TRP A 27 -7.16 7.69 -2.10
C TRP A 27 -7.23 8.88 -3.04
N ASP A 28 -8.16 8.86 -3.97
CA ASP A 28 -8.35 9.96 -4.91
C ASP A 28 -8.73 11.24 -4.17
N ASP A 29 -8.11 12.33 -4.59
CA ASP A 29 -8.33 13.66 -4.03
C ASP A 29 -8.44 14.63 -5.22
N PRO A 30 -9.62 15.23 -5.43
CA PRO A 30 -9.81 16.11 -6.57
C PRO A 30 -8.95 17.38 -6.56
N VAL A 31 -8.32 17.69 -5.42
CA VAL A 31 -7.47 18.88 -5.29
C VAL A 31 -6.09 18.66 -5.93
N ASN A 32 -5.57 17.44 -5.86
CA ASN A 32 -4.22 17.14 -6.35
C ASN A 32 -4.22 16.91 -7.86
N LEU A 33 -3.30 17.57 -8.57
CA LEU A 33 -3.10 17.32 -10.01
C LEU A 33 -2.54 15.93 -10.24
N GLN A 34 -2.98 15.28 -11.32
CA GLN A 34 -2.49 13.94 -11.69
C GLN A 34 -0.98 13.92 -11.87
N SER A 35 -0.41 14.92 -12.51
CA SER A 35 1.04 15.02 -12.70
C SER A 35 1.80 15.15 -11.38
N TYR A 36 1.20 15.80 -10.41
CA TYR A 36 1.79 15.91 -9.08
C TYR A 36 1.80 14.56 -8.37
N VAL A 37 0.69 13.84 -8.44
CA VAL A 37 0.59 12.50 -7.81
C VAL A 37 1.62 11.55 -8.42
N THR A 38 1.75 11.55 -9.75
CA THR A 38 2.79 10.78 -10.45
C THR A 38 4.19 11.15 -9.94
N TYR A 39 4.48 12.44 -9.85
CA TYR A 39 5.74 12.93 -9.33
C TYR A 39 6.02 12.42 -7.91
N VAL A 40 5.02 12.50 -7.03
CA VAL A 40 5.17 12.06 -5.65
C VAL A 40 5.53 10.57 -5.57
N PHE A 41 4.87 9.74 -6.37
CA PHE A 41 5.17 8.31 -6.38
C PHE A 41 6.58 8.02 -6.87
N MET A 42 7.06 8.77 -7.84
CA MET A 42 8.45 8.66 -8.30
C MET A 42 9.43 9.10 -7.23
N GLU A 43 9.15 10.22 -6.59
CA GLU A 43 10.05 10.83 -5.59
C GLU A 43 10.12 9.98 -4.31
N LEU A 44 8.98 9.54 -3.80
CA LEU A 44 8.93 8.81 -2.53
C LEU A 44 9.37 7.36 -2.64
N PHE A 45 8.96 6.69 -3.70
CA PHE A 45 9.16 5.26 -3.82
C PHE A 45 10.23 4.87 -4.83
N GLY A 46 10.74 5.82 -5.59
CA GLY A 46 11.71 5.52 -6.65
C GLY A 46 11.10 4.75 -7.81
N TYR A 47 9.79 4.79 -7.98
CA TYR A 47 9.14 4.11 -9.10
C TYR A 47 9.46 4.78 -10.42
N SER A 48 9.49 3.99 -11.48
CA SER A 48 9.61 4.54 -12.83
C SER A 48 8.40 5.41 -13.14
N LYS A 49 8.55 6.31 -14.11
CA LYS A 49 7.44 7.15 -14.55
C LYS A 49 6.27 6.29 -15.03
N ALA A 50 6.54 5.19 -15.73
CA ALA A 50 5.51 4.27 -16.22
C ALA A 50 4.74 3.66 -15.04
N ARG A 51 5.43 3.16 -14.02
CA ARG A 51 4.78 2.57 -12.85
C ARG A 51 4.02 3.60 -12.03
N ALA A 52 4.63 4.76 -11.82
CA ALA A 52 3.99 5.85 -11.08
C ALA A 52 2.72 6.33 -11.79
N THR A 53 2.75 6.41 -13.11
CA THR A 53 1.59 6.79 -13.91
C THR A 53 0.48 5.75 -13.81
N GLU A 54 0.82 4.46 -13.87
CA GLU A 54 -0.16 3.37 -13.67
C GLU A 54 -0.88 3.51 -12.33
N LEU A 55 -0.13 3.70 -11.26
CA LEU A 55 -0.69 3.83 -9.92
C LEU A 55 -1.55 5.09 -9.81
N MET A 56 -1.10 6.20 -10.37
CA MET A 56 -1.87 7.44 -10.40
C MET A 56 -3.20 7.25 -11.12
N LEU A 57 -3.19 6.58 -12.27
CA LEU A 57 -4.41 6.33 -13.03
C LEU A 57 -5.34 5.38 -12.26
N GLN A 58 -4.81 4.40 -11.56
CA GLN A 58 -5.61 3.52 -10.71
C GLN A 58 -6.28 4.31 -9.59
N VAL A 59 -5.55 5.19 -8.92
CA VAL A 59 -6.14 6.08 -7.90
C VAL A 59 -7.27 6.89 -8.50
N HIS A 60 -7.02 7.51 -9.63
CA HIS A 60 -7.98 8.41 -10.28
C HIS A 60 -9.23 7.66 -10.77
N ASN A 61 -9.05 6.51 -11.42
CA ASN A 61 -10.14 5.78 -12.05
C ASN A 61 -10.90 4.89 -11.07
N ASP A 62 -10.20 4.27 -10.12
CA ASP A 62 -10.81 3.32 -9.17
C ASP A 62 -11.10 3.93 -7.81
N GLY A 63 -10.66 5.17 -7.59
CA GLY A 63 -10.84 5.88 -6.33
C GLY A 63 -9.75 5.61 -5.31
N LYS A 64 -8.93 4.58 -5.50
CA LYS A 64 -7.82 4.22 -4.62
C LYS A 64 -6.86 3.26 -5.30
N ALA A 65 -5.65 3.19 -4.77
CA ALA A 65 -4.67 2.19 -5.20
C ALA A 65 -3.74 1.82 -4.05
N ILE A 66 -3.33 0.57 -4.03
CA ILE A 66 -2.25 0.12 -3.15
C ILE A 66 -0.95 0.55 -3.79
N VAL A 67 -0.17 1.38 -3.10
CA VAL A 67 1.06 1.95 -3.65
C VAL A 67 2.32 1.34 -3.06
N SER A 68 2.24 0.72 -1.88
CA SER A 68 3.38 0.04 -1.27
C SER A 68 2.90 -1.04 -0.33
N THR A 69 3.79 -2.00 -0.07
CA THR A 69 3.53 -3.09 0.86
C THR A 69 4.78 -3.36 1.70
N GLY A 70 4.59 -3.84 2.91
CA GLY A 70 5.68 -4.13 3.82
C GLY A 70 5.19 -4.37 5.23
N SER A 71 6.05 -4.12 6.19
CA SER A 71 5.66 -4.21 7.59
C SER A 71 4.74 -3.05 7.98
N ARG A 72 4.07 -3.19 9.11
CA ARG A 72 3.25 -2.11 9.62
C ARG A 72 4.05 -0.83 9.81
N GLU A 73 5.23 -0.93 10.40
CA GLU A 73 6.09 0.23 10.65
C GLU A 73 6.52 0.91 9.36
N GLU A 74 6.88 0.12 8.35
CA GLU A 74 7.22 0.66 7.04
C GLU A 74 6.05 1.41 6.42
N MET A 75 4.84 0.84 6.51
CA MET A 75 3.66 1.46 5.94
C MET A 75 3.24 2.72 6.72
N GLU A 76 3.41 2.73 8.04
CA GLU A 76 3.21 3.94 8.84
C GLU A 76 4.12 5.07 8.38
N HIS A 77 5.37 4.75 8.09
CA HIS A 77 6.34 5.70 7.57
C HIS A 77 5.92 6.22 6.19
N ASP A 78 5.52 5.32 5.29
CA ASP A 78 5.06 5.70 3.95
C ASP A 78 3.84 6.61 4.01
N VAL A 79 2.86 6.28 4.86
CA VAL A 79 1.66 7.10 5.05
C VAL A 79 2.03 8.49 5.54
N ALA A 80 2.92 8.58 6.53
CA ALA A 80 3.35 9.86 7.06
C ALA A 80 4.02 10.73 6.00
N ARG A 81 4.87 10.13 5.16
CA ARG A 81 5.53 10.84 4.07
C ARG A 81 4.53 11.31 3.00
N LEU A 82 3.57 10.46 2.65
CA LEU A 82 2.52 10.84 1.69
C LEU A 82 1.69 12.00 2.23
N HIS A 83 1.38 12.01 3.52
CA HIS A 83 0.68 13.13 4.15
C HIS A 83 1.48 14.43 4.06
N GLU A 84 2.80 14.36 4.22
CA GLU A 84 3.66 15.53 4.07
C GLU A 84 3.60 16.12 2.67
N TYR A 85 3.37 15.28 1.65
CA TYR A 85 3.17 15.71 0.27
C TYR A 85 1.72 16.11 -0.03
N GLY A 86 0.85 16.01 0.96
CA GLY A 86 -0.55 16.44 0.81
C GLY A 86 -1.46 15.41 0.16
N LEU A 87 -1.05 14.14 0.10
CA LEU A 87 -1.90 13.07 -0.44
C LEU A 87 -2.69 12.42 0.69
N TRP A 88 -3.89 11.94 0.36
CA TRP A 88 -4.68 11.14 1.28
C TRP A 88 -4.18 9.69 1.23
N ALA A 89 -3.66 9.23 2.35
CA ALA A 89 -3.12 7.88 2.45
C ALA A 89 -3.50 7.25 3.78
N THR A 90 -3.76 5.95 3.74
CA THR A 90 -4.04 5.13 4.91
C THR A 90 -3.25 3.84 4.81
N LEU A 91 -3.12 3.14 5.93
CA LEU A 91 -2.52 1.82 5.94
C LEU A 91 -3.49 0.82 6.53
N GLN A 92 -3.38 -0.43 6.09
CA GLN A 92 -4.16 -1.52 6.67
C GLN A 92 -3.48 -2.85 6.35
N ARG A 93 -3.92 -3.90 7.02
CA ARG A 93 -3.40 -5.24 6.73
C ARG A 93 -3.78 -5.62 5.30
N GLY A 94 -2.84 -6.26 4.60
CA GLY A 94 -3.05 -6.62 3.20
C GLY A 94 -4.24 -7.54 2.95
N ASP A 95 -4.55 -8.41 3.92
CA ASP A 95 -5.71 -9.30 3.82
C ASP A 95 -7.05 -8.58 3.99
N GLN A 96 -7.04 -7.32 4.37
CA GLN A 96 -8.22 -6.48 4.56
C GLN A 96 -8.33 -5.36 3.53
N ALA A 97 -7.40 -5.31 2.58
CA ALA A 97 -7.28 -4.19 1.64
C ALA A 97 -8.20 -4.29 0.42
N LEU A 98 -8.99 -5.32 0.33
CA LEU A 98 -9.84 -5.56 -0.85
C LEU A 98 -11.19 -4.89 -0.76
#